data_79e15d12273d156482dd45087ac20582
#
_entry.id   79e15d12273d156482dd45087ac20582
#
_cell.length_a   1.000
_cell.length_b   1.000
_cell.length_c   1.000
_cell.angle_alpha   90.00
_cell.angle_beta   90.00
_cell.angle_gamma   90.00
#
_symmetry.space_group_name_H-M   'P 1'
#
loop_
_entity.id
_entity.type
_entity.pdbx_description
1 polymer ?
#
loop_
_entity_poly.entity_id
_entity_poly.type
_entity_poly.pdbx_seq_one_letter_code
_entity_poly.pdbx_strand_id
1 'polypeptide(L)'
;MIIAGLTASGAGGLSVDFAAHTARQVRAFPILTCSIALPPKGEVQKLVVPAQHLSAQMWASFAAAGQLDAIQTGLLGSAENLHATADFLRAQSEQTGGTKNIVIDPVLFFKSGSAPKENEKTIRDLKTELLPLGRIITPNLSEAQLLAGREVTGQADLNELKELARQLGEETGRGVLVKGGMRLSGPEAADVYYEGGDLHVLSDPKIGDQPVNGTGCTLASLITVGLAKGQEPLAAVEQARAQVRAALACPRPTGLEFDTISLLP
;
A
#
# COMPACT_ATOMS: atom_id res chain seq x y z
N MET A 1 11.70 -4.34 -5.17
CA MET A 1 11.37 -3.17 -6.04
C MET A 1 10.17 -2.44 -5.46
N ILE A 2 10.12 -1.13 -5.54
CA ILE A 2 9.00 -0.30 -5.05
C ILE A 2 8.47 0.53 -6.23
N ILE A 3 7.21 0.35 -6.62
CA ILE A 3 6.55 1.05 -7.73
C ILE A 3 5.49 1.97 -7.13
N ALA A 4 5.80 3.24 -6.92
CA ALA A 4 4.90 4.15 -6.21
C ALA A 4 5.10 5.63 -6.57
N GLY A 5 4.17 6.47 -6.16
CA GLY A 5 4.27 7.91 -6.26
C GLY A 5 5.15 8.51 -5.17
N LEU A 6 5.70 9.69 -5.44
CA LEU A 6 6.47 10.50 -4.49
C LEU A 6 5.62 11.66 -3.99
N THR A 7 5.48 11.81 -2.69
CA THR A 7 4.91 13.01 -2.07
C THR A 7 6.04 13.96 -1.67
N ALA A 8 6.03 15.19 -2.18
CA ALA A 8 7.10 16.16 -1.95
C ALA A 8 7.32 16.52 -0.48
N SER A 9 6.29 16.39 0.36
CA SER A 9 6.39 16.58 1.83
C SER A 9 7.19 15.49 2.55
N GLY A 10 7.53 14.39 1.86
CA GLY A 10 8.17 13.23 2.48
C GLY A 10 7.27 12.38 3.38
N ALA A 11 5.99 12.74 3.52
CA ALA A 11 5.07 12.10 4.46
C ALA A 11 4.33 10.87 3.90
N GLY A 12 4.66 10.41 2.71
CA GLY A 12 4.01 9.24 2.08
C GLY A 12 4.71 8.80 0.80
N GLY A 13 4.23 7.69 0.23
CA GLY A 13 4.75 7.11 -1.00
C GLY A 13 6.22 6.72 -0.92
N LEU A 14 6.95 6.83 -2.03
CA LEU A 14 8.34 6.39 -2.16
C LEU A 14 9.26 6.85 -1.02
N SER A 15 9.01 8.03 -0.42
CA SER A 15 9.84 8.54 0.68
C SER A 15 9.80 7.64 1.91
N VAL A 16 8.60 7.31 2.39
CA VAL A 16 8.44 6.44 3.56
C VAL A 16 8.69 4.98 3.22
N ASP A 17 8.37 4.57 2.00
CA ASP A 17 8.62 3.21 1.52
C ASP A 17 10.12 2.91 1.50
N PHE A 18 10.91 3.81 0.91
CA PHE A 18 12.36 3.67 0.86
C PHE A 18 13.00 3.72 2.25
N ALA A 19 12.50 4.60 3.12
CA ALA A 19 12.95 4.66 4.51
C ALA A 19 12.69 3.35 5.27
N ALA A 20 11.53 2.72 5.07
CA ALA A 20 11.19 1.44 5.68
C ALA A 20 12.13 0.31 5.24
N HIS A 21 12.43 0.21 3.95
CA HIS A 21 13.37 -0.78 3.42
C HIS A 21 14.78 -0.55 3.96
N THR A 22 15.25 0.71 3.96
CA THR A 22 16.57 1.09 4.46
C THR A 22 16.73 0.78 5.95
N ALA A 23 15.73 1.12 6.77
CA ALA A 23 15.71 0.81 8.20
C ALA A 23 15.78 -0.70 8.50
N ARG A 24 15.43 -1.53 7.54
CA ARG A 24 15.48 -3.01 7.63
C ARG A 24 16.62 -3.64 6.84
N GLN A 25 17.56 -2.81 6.34
CA GLN A 25 18.76 -3.26 5.61
C GLN A 25 18.39 -4.08 4.34
N VAL A 26 17.31 -3.72 3.68
CA VAL A 26 16.88 -4.29 2.41
C VAL A 26 17.18 -3.29 1.29
N ARG A 27 17.91 -3.74 0.26
CA ARG A 27 18.16 -2.93 -0.93
C ARG A 27 16.86 -2.73 -1.69
N ALA A 28 16.50 -1.48 -1.95
CA ALA A 28 15.31 -1.13 -2.68
C ALA A 28 15.65 -0.50 -4.05
N PHE A 29 14.80 -0.79 -5.05
CA PHE A 29 14.83 -0.16 -6.37
C PHE A 29 13.57 0.68 -6.51
N PRO A 30 13.64 2.00 -6.26
CA PRO A 30 12.48 2.88 -6.35
C PRO A 30 12.12 3.20 -7.80
N ILE A 31 10.87 2.98 -8.17
CA ILE A 31 10.28 3.27 -9.47
C ILE A 31 9.24 4.38 -9.28
N LEU A 32 9.47 5.54 -9.88
CA LEU A 32 8.60 6.69 -9.76
C LEU A 32 7.43 6.59 -10.75
N THR A 33 6.20 6.60 -10.23
CA THR A 33 4.97 6.62 -11.03
C THR A 33 4.41 8.02 -11.23
N CYS A 34 4.48 8.85 -10.20
CA CYS A 34 4.06 10.24 -10.22
C CYS A 34 4.71 11.02 -9.08
N SER A 35 4.74 12.33 -9.21
CA SER A 35 5.11 13.26 -8.14
C SER A 35 3.89 14.07 -7.71
N ILE A 36 3.72 14.28 -6.40
CA ILE A 36 2.63 15.04 -5.81
C ILE A 36 3.19 16.13 -4.93
N ALA A 37 2.79 17.36 -5.24
CA ALA A 37 3.02 18.51 -4.38
C ALA A 37 1.71 18.86 -3.65
N LEU A 38 1.80 18.91 -2.32
CA LEU A 38 0.71 19.30 -1.41
C LEU A 38 1.10 20.67 -0.83
N PRO A 39 0.75 21.78 -1.49
CA PRO A 39 1.06 23.11 -0.94
C PRO A 39 0.22 23.34 0.32
N PRO A 40 0.71 24.10 1.31
CA PRO A 40 -0.05 24.45 2.50
C PRO A 40 -1.35 25.20 2.19
N LYS A 41 -1.39 25.88 1.06
CA LYS A 41 -2.58 26.55 0.49
C LYS A 41 -2.56 26.36 -1.02
N GLY A 42 -3.73 26.11 -1.61
CA GLY A 42 -3.88 25.93 -3.05
C GLY A 42 -4.21 24.49 -3.44
N GLU A 43 -4.19 24.24 -4.74
CA GLU A 43 -4.56 22.94 -5.29
C GLU A 43 -3.39 21.94 -5.28
N VAL A 44 -3.73 20.66 -5.07
CA VAL A 44 -2.79 19.55 -5.21
C VAL A 44 -2.29 19.47 -6.65
N GLN A 45 -0.97 19.49 -6.81
CA GLN A 45 -0.34 19.32 -8.13
C GLN A 45 0.18 17.90 -8.26
N LYS A 46 -0.19 17.24 -9.37
CA LYS A 46 0.26 15.89 -9.70
C LYS A 46 0.93 15.87 -11.07
N LEU A 47 2.17 15.40 -11.13
CA LEU A 47 2.89 15.11 -12.37
C LEU A 47 2.99 13.59 -12.52
N VAL A 48 2.34 13.04 -13.54
CA VAL A 48 2.36 11.60 -13.83
C VAL A 48 3.54 11.29 -14.76
N VAL A 49 4.31 10.25 -14.41
CA VAL A 49 5.36 9.72 -15.28
C VAL A 49 4.69 8.99 -16.46
N PRO A 50 5.09 9.26 -17.72
CA PRO A 50 4.54 8.54 -18.87
C PRO A 50 4.75 7.02 -18.77
N ALA A 51 3.74 6.22 -19.12
CA ALA A 51 3.77 4.76 -18.97
C ALA A 51 4.94 4.09 -19.67
N GLN A 52 5.36 4.59 -20.85
CA GLN A 52 6.55 4.11 -21.54
C GLN A 52 7.83 4.30 -20.70
N HIS A 53 7.97 5.46 -20.03
CA HIS A 53 9.12 5.72 -19.18
C HIS A 53 9.05 4.91 -17.89
N LEU A 54 7.84 4.71 -17.33
CA LEU A 54 7.62 3.84 -16.18
C LEU A 54 8.06 2.39 -16.50
N SER A 55 7.64 1.86 -17.64
CA SER A 55 8.06 0.55 -18.11
C SER A 55 9.59 0.44 -18.25
N ALA A 56 10.23 1.47 -18.82
CA ALA A 56 11.69 1.50 -18.95
C ALA A 56 12.40 1.50 -17.58
N GLN A 57 11.89 2.25 -16.59
CA GLN A 57 12.41 2.23 -15.21
C GLN A 57 12.34 0.82 -14.60
N MET A 58 11.17 0.16 -14.70
CA MET A 58 10.95 -1.17 -14.15
C MET A 58 11.89 -2.20 -14.72
N TRP A 59 12.03 -2.26 -16.06
CA TRP A 59 12.92 -3.20 -16.73
C TRP A 59 14.40 -2.93 -16.50
N ALA A 60 14.81 -1.67 -16.51
CA ALA A 60 16.19 -1.29 -16.19
C ALA A 60 16.57 -1.69 -14.75
N SER A 61 15.66 -1.47 -13.81
CA SER A 61 15.86 -1.86 -12.41
C SER A 61 15.83 -3.36 -12.20
N PHE A 62 14.97 -4.09 -12.93
CA PHE A 62 14.97 -5.57 -12.91
C PHE A 62 16.29 -6.13 -13.41
N ALA A 63 16.77 -5.62 -14.53
CA ALA A 63 18.08 -6.03 -15.07
C ALA A 63 19.24 -5.70 -14.10
N ALA A 64 19.22 -4.53 -13.45
CA ALA A 64 20.23 -4.14 -12.49
C ALA A 64 20.17 -4.93 -11.18
N ALA A 65 19.00 -5.43 -10.80
CA ALA A 65 18.81 -6.26 -9.60
C ALA A 65 19.36 -7.68 -9.80
N GLY A 66 19.20 -8.24 -11.01
CA GLY A 66 19.49 -9.64 -11.32
C GLY A 66 18.48 -10.61 -10.72
N GLN A 67 18.00 -10.33 -9.52
CA GLN A 67 16.95 -11.06 -8.81
C GLN A 67 16.09 -10.09 -7.99
N LEU A 68 14.78 -10.32 -7.96
CA LEU A 68 13.84 -9.62 -7.09
C LEU A 68 13.25 -10.60 -6.07
N ASP A 69 13.44 -10.32 -4.77
CA ASP A 69 12.88 -11.15 -3.72
C ASP A 69 11.42 -10.76 -3.43
N ALA A 70 11.06 -9.47 -3.60
CA ALA A 70 9.69 -8.98 -3.50
C ALA A 70 9.49 -7.67 -4.29
N ILE A 71 8.23 -7.39 -4.62
CA ILE A 71 7.80 -6.15 -5.28
C ILE A 71 6.65 -5.55 -4.46
N GLN A 72 6.67 -4.22 -4.33
CA GLN A 72 5.55 -3.45 -3.78
C GLN A 72 5.00 -2.51 -4.84
N THR A 73 3.68 -2.36 -4.90
CA THR A 73 3.04 -1.26 -5.61
C THR A 73 2.30 -0.35 -4.63
N GLY A 74 2.27 0.94 -4.92
CA GLY A 74 1.47 1.94 -4.22
C GLY A 74 0.70 2.79 -5.23
N LEU A 75 0.66 4.12 -5.06
CA LEU A 75 -0.02 5.01 -5.99
C LEU A 75 0.60 4.94 -7.39
N LEU A 76 -0.17 4.55 -8.39
CA LEU A 76 0.28 4.41 -9.78
C LEU A 76 0.10 5.68 -10.62
N GLY A 77 -0.83 6.56 -10.23
CA GLY A 77 -0.99 7.90 -10.82
C GLY A 77 -1.91 7.97 -12.03
N SER A 78 -2.00 6.92 -12.86
CA SER A 78 -2.91 6.85 -14.02
C SER A 78 -3.29 5.42 -14.37
N ALA A 79 -4.32 5.25 -15.22
CA ALA A 79 -4.75 3.94 -15.72
C ALA A 79 -3.67 3.31 -16.62
N GLU A 80 -2.98 4.11 -17.44
CA GLU A 80 -1.90 3.64 -18.31
C GLU A 80 -0.74 3.07 -17.47
N ASN A 81 -0.42 3.70 -16.34
CA ASN A 81 0.59 3.21 -15.42
C ASN A 81 0.13 1.93 -14.71
N LEU A 82 -1.17 1.78 -14.42
CA LEU A 82 -1.73 0.53 -13.89
C LEU A 82 -1.49 -0.61 -14.89
N HIS A 83 -1.86 -0.42 -16.15
CA HIS A 83 -1.67 -1.44 -17.20
C HIS A 83 -0.18 -1.77 -17.38
N ALA A 84 0.69 -0.77 -17.52
CA ALA A 84 2.12 -0.98 -17.65
C ALA A 84 2.74 -1.74 -16.46
N THR A 85 2.24 -1.45 -15.25
CA THR A 85 2.67 -2.16 -14.03
C THR A 85 2.18 -3.60 -14.05
N ALA A 86 0.91 -3.84 -14.38
CA ALA A 86 0.35 -5.19 -14.46
C ALA A 86 1.08 -6.05 -15.49
N ASP A 87 1.38 -5.50 -16.66
CA ASP A 87 2.13 -6.18 -17.72
C ASP A 87 3.56 -6.54 -17.26
N PHE A 88 4.25 -5.60 -16.61
CA PHE A 88 5.55 -5.87 -16.02
C PHE A 88 5.49 -6.97 -14.96
N LEU A 89 4.52 -6.92 -14.04
CA LEU A 89 4.37 -7.92 -12.97
C LEU A 89 4.12 -9.32 -13.51
N ARG A 90 3.32 -9.46 -14.56
CA ARG A 90 3.11 -10.75 -15.25
C ARG A 90 4.41 -11.25 -15.88
N ALA A 91 5.01 -10.42 -16.73
CA ALA A 91 6.17 -10.81 -17.51
C ALA A 91 7.39 -11.13 -16.63
N GLN A 92 7.67 -10.35 -15.58
CA GLN A 92 8.81 -10.59 -14.70
C GLN A 92 8.66 -11.88 -13.89
N SER A 93 7.44 -12.27 -13.51
CA SER A 93 7.21 -13.49 -12.70
C SER A 93 7.57 -14.80 -13.43
N GLU A 94 7.68 -14.73 -14.75
CA GLU A 94 8.04 -15.86 -15.63
C GLU A 94 9.53 -15.87 -15.98
N GLN A 95 10.29 -14.85 -15.61
CA GLN A 95 11.71 -14.74 -15.92
C GLN A 95 12.59 -15.24 -14.76
N THR A 96 13.82 -15.64 -15.10
CA THR A 96 14.85 -15.94 -14.11
C THR A 96 15.13 -14.69 -13.27
N GLY A 97 15.09 -14.83 -11.94
CA GLY A 97 15.24 -13.71 -11.00
C GLY A 97 13.96 -12.93 -10.74
N GLY A 98 12.83 -13.32 -11.34
CA GLY A 98 11.51 -12.76 -11.02
C GLY A 98 10.91 -13.31 -9.71
N THR A 99 9.88 -12.65 -9.21
CA THR A 99 9.21 -13.02 -7.95
C THR A 99 7.68 -12.97 -8.06
N LYS A 100 7.03 -13.80 -7.26
CA LYS A 100 5.58 -13.76 -7.00
C LYS A 100 5.25 -13.15 -5.63
N ASN A 101 6.24 -12.76 -4.86
CA ASN A 101 6.06 -12.02 -3.61
C ASN A 101 5.72 -10.55 -3.91
N ILE A 102 4.47 -10.28 -4.25
CA ILE A 102 4.00 -8.96 -4.67
C ILE A 102 3.01 -8.43 -3.64
N VAL A 103 3.30 -7.27 -3.06
CA VAL A 103 2.38 -6.55 -2.17
C VAL A 103 1.74 -5.41 -2.95
N ILE A 104 0.41 -5.40 -3.02
CA ILE A 104 -0.34 -4.35 -3.70
C ILE A 104 -1.05 -3.49 -2.66
N ASP A 105 -0.55 -2.26 -2.47
CA ASP A 105 -1.27 -1.22 -1.72
C ASP A 105 -2.12 -0.43 -2.72
N PRO A 106 -3.45 -0.66 -2.77
CA PRO A 106 -4.32 -0.11 -3.81
C PRO A 106 -4.69 1.33 -3.49
N VAL A 107 -3.70 2.23 -3.53
CA VAL A 107 -3.89 3.65 -3.18
C VAL A 107 -4.77 4.33 -4.22
N LEU A 108 -6.07 4.50 -3.88
CA LEU A 108 -7.08 5.14 -4.72
C LEU A 108 -7.34 6.60 -4.34
N PHE A 109 -7.06 6.99 -3.09
CA PHE A 109 -7.39 8.31 -2.56
C PHE A 109 -6.16 9.05 -2.05
N PHE A 110 -6.11 10.35 -2.36
CA PHE A 110 -5.28 11.28 -1.62
C PHE A 110 -5.97 11.61 -0.29
N LYS A 111 -5.21 11.73 0.80
CA LYS A 111 -5.73 11.97 2.14
C LYS A 111 -6.38 13.35 2.36
N SER A 112 -6.36 14.25 1.39
CA SER A 112 -6.87 15.62 1.48
C SER A 112 -8.33 15.76 1.06
N GLY A 113 -9.22 14.97 1.64
CA GLY A 113 -10.63 15.32 1.81
C GLY A 113 -11.59 15.19 0.63
N SER A 114 -11.17 15.26 -0.61
CA SER A 114 -12.02 14.95 -1.76
C SER A 114 -11.45 13.75 -2.47
N ALA A 115 -12.13 12.59 -2.33
CA ALA A 115 -11.86 11.45 -3.18
C ALA A 115 -11.91 11.93 -4.65
N PRO A 116 -10.84 11.79 -5.44
CA PRO A 116 -11.01 11.92 -6.87
C PRO A 116 -12.14 10.96 -7.23
N LYS A 117 -13.10 11.38 -8.06
CA LYS A 117 -14.06 10.42 -8.65
C LYS A 117 -13.21 9.47 -9.50
N GLU A 118 -12.68 8.42 -8.85
CA GLU A 118 -12.00 7.37 -9.59
C GLU A 118 -13.00 6.84 -10.59
N ASN A 119 -12.61 6.86 -11.85
CA ASN A 119 -13.43 6.37 -12.92
C ASN A 119 -13.73 4.88 -12.62
N GLU A 120 -14.99 4.46 -12.72
CA GLU A 120 -15.43 3.07 -12.56
C GLU A 120 -14.58 2.09 -13.38
N LYS A 121 -14.08 2.55 -14.53
CA LYS A 121 -13.14 1.79 -15.36
C LYS A 121 -11.83 1.52 -14.62
N THR A 122 -11.24 2.52 -13.95
CA THR A 122 -9.97 2.36 -13.21
C THR A 122 -10.14 1.36 -12.07
N ILE A 123 -11.25 1.41 -11.34
CA ILE A 123 -11.56 0.46 -10.27
C ILE A 123 -11.70 -0.96 -10.83
N ARG A 124 -12.41 -1.11 -11.94
CA ARG A 124 -12.55 -2.40 -12.61
C ARG A 124 -11.21 -2.94 -13.08
N ASP A 125 -10.41 -2.12 -13.78
CA ASP A 125 -9.09 -2.52 -14.28
C ASP A 125 -8.16 -2.90 -13.12
N LEU A 126 -8.21 -2.17 -11.99
CA LEU A 126 -7.49 -2.51 -10.76
C LEU A 126 -7.90 -3.90 -10.26
N LYS A 127 -9.20 -4.17 -10.13
CA LYS A 127 -9.73 -5.46 -9.67
C LYS A 127 -9.39 -6.63 -10.60
N THR A 128 -9.44 -6.41 -11.92
CA THR A 128 -9.29 -7.50 -12.91
C THR A 128 -7.86 -7.72 -13.34
N GLU A 129 -7.03 -6.68 -13.35
CA GLU A 129 -5.70 -6.77 -13.95
C GLU A 129 -4.56 -6.73 -12.94
N LEU A 130 -4.71 -5.95 -11.85
CA LEU A 130 -3.60 -5.75 -10.91
C LEU A 130 -3.77 -6.58 -9.63
N LEU A 131 -4.90 -6.50 -8.94
CA LEU A 131 -5.09 -7.19 -7.66
C LEU A 131 -4.84 -8.70 -7.72
N PRO A 132 -5.25 -9.44 -8.78
CA PRO A 132 -4.97 -10.87 -8.88
C PRO A 132 -3.48 -11.24 -9.00
N LEU A 133 -2.59 -10.26 -9.24
CA LEU A 133 -1.15 -10.49 -9.32
C LEU A 133 -0.46 -10.39 -7.96
N GLY A 134 -1.14 -9.81 -6.96
CA GLY A 134 -0.62 -9.69 -5.61
C GLY A 134 -0.57 -11.03 -4.88
N ARG A 135 0.42 -11.21 -4.02
CA ARG A 135 0.38 -12.22 -2.96
C ARG A 135 -0.43 -11.70 -1.77
N ILE A 136 -0.26 -10.41 -1.44
CA ILE A 136 -1.02 -9.70 -0.42
C ILE A 136 -1.51 -8.36 -0.96
N ILE A 137 -2.76 -8.04 -0.70
CA ILE A 137 -3.40 -6.77 -1.02
C ILE A 137 -3.69 -6.05 0.29
N THR A 138 -3.39 -4.73 0.37
CA THR A 138 -3.47 -3.99 1.64
C THR A 138 -4.39 -2.76 1.58
N PRO A 139 -5.67 -2.89 1.24
CA PRO A 139 -6.59 -1.75 1.19
C PRO A 139 -6.84 -1.16 2.58
N ASN A 140 -6.95 0.18 2.67
CA ASN A 140 -7.58 0.79 3.83
C ASN A 140 -9.11 0.59 3.77
N LEU A 141 -9.82 0.93 4.86
CA LEU A 141 -11.26 0.72 4.95
C LEU A 141 -12.03 1.34 3.78
N SER A 142 -11.74 2.60 3.42
CA SER A 142 -12.44 3.28 2.32
C SER A 142 -12.14 2.64 0.95
N GLU A 143 -10.90 2.22 0.74
CA GLU A 143 -10.50 1.48 -0.45
C GLU A 143 -11.18 0.11 -0.51
N ALA A 144 -11.25 -0.59 0.62
CA ALA A 144 -11.93 -1.89 0.71
C ALA A 144 -13.42 -1.78 0.43
N GLN A 145 -14.11 -0.77 0.99
CA GLN A 145 -15.53 -0.50 0.70
C GLN A 145 -15.74 -0.23 -0.79
N LEU A 146 -14.89 0.61 -1.38
CA LEU A 146 -14.98 0.93 -2.82
C LEU A 146 -14.75 -0.31 -3.71
N LEU A 147 -13.70 -1.08 -3.42
CA LEU A 147 -13.35 -2.29 -4.16
C LEU A 147 -14.41 -3.38 -4.02
N ALA A 148 -15.07 -3.46 -2.87
CA ALA A 148 -16.21 -4.36 -2.64
C ALA A 148 -17.53 -3.87 -3.25
N GLY A 149 -17.55 -2.69 -3.91
CA GLY A 149 -18.75 -2.09 -4.48
C GLY A 149 -19.74 -1.59 -3.44
N ARG A 150 -19.28 -1.27 -2.23
CA ARG A 150 -20.11 -0.75 -1.14
C ARG A 150 -20.03 0.78 -1.06
N GLU A 151 -20.96 1.37 -0.34
CA GLU A 151 -20.90 2.80 -0.02
C GLU A 151 -19.64 3.11 0.81
N VAL A 152 -18.94 4.18 0.45
CA VAL A 152 -17.71 4.60 1.15
C VAL A 152 -18.09 5.49 2.33
N THR A 153 -18.30 4.90 3.49
CA THR A 153 -18.61 5.61 4.74
C THR A 153 -17.33 6.07 5.48
N GLY A 154 -16.21 5.40 5.24
CA GLY A 154 -14.96 5.63 5.94
C GLY A 154 -14.98 5.22 7.42
N GLN A 155 -16.06 4.55 7.87
CA GLN A 155 -16.22 3.98 9.20
C GLN A 155 -16.74 2.55 9.07
N ALA A 156 -16.41 1.70 10.02
CA ALA A 156 -16.89 0.32 10.09
C ALA A 156 -16.85 -0.20 11.53
N ASP A 157 -17.58 -1.27 11.77
CA ASP A 157 -17.33 -2.15 12.90
C ASP A 157 -16.42 -3.33 12.49
N LEU A 158 -16.06 -4.15 13.46
CA LEU A 158 -15.19 -5.30 13.21
C LEU A 158 -15.83 -6.36 12.29
N ASN A 159 -17.16 -6.50 12.29
CA ASN A 159 -17.85 -7.48 11.45
C ASN A 159 -17.80 -7.04 9.99
N GLU A 160 -18.06 -5.77 9.71
CA GLU A 160 -17.91 -5.23 8.35
C GLU A 160 -16.47 -5.39 7.85
N LEU A 161 -15.46 -5.15 8.72
CA LEU A 161 -14.05 -5.35 8.35
C LEU A 161 -13.75 -6.78 7.94
N LYS A 162 -14.29 -7.76 8.70
CA LYS A 162 -14.17 -9.19 8.38
C LYS A 162 -14.85 -9.57 7.07
N GLU A 163 -16.03 -9.01 6.83
CA GLU A 163 -16.76 -9.27 5.59
C GLU A 163 -16.04 -8.70 4.36
N LEU A 164 -15.49 -7.48 4.48
CA LEU A 164 -14.70 -6.86 3.42
C LEU A 164 -13.44 -7.69 3.10
N ALA A 165 -12.71 -8.13 4.13
CA ALA A 165 -11.51 -8.93 3.95
C ALA A 165 -11.83 -10.28 3.27
N ARG A 166 -12.90 -10.96 3.70
CA ARG A 166 -13.36 -12.21 3.10
C ARG A 166 -13.79 -12.00 1.66
N GLN A 167 -14.70 -11.06 1.40
CA GLN A 167 -15.22 -10.80 0.07
C GLN A 167 -14.09 -10.50 -0.93
N LEU A 168 -13.18 -9.59 -0.60
CA LEU A 168 -12.07 -9.24 -1.48
C LEU A 168 -11.08 -10.40 -1.65
N GLY A 169 -10.86 -11.19 -0.59
CA GLY A 169 -10.00 -12.37 -0.66
C GLY A 169 -10.57 -13.46 -1.55
N GLU A 170 -11.86 -13.74 -1.46
CA GLU A 170 -12.56 -14.71 -2.31
C GLU A 170 -12.62 -14.24 -3.77
N GLU A 171 -12.92 -12.95 -4.02
CA GLU A 171 -12.98 -12.37 -5.37
C GLU A 171 -11.61 -12.37 -6.07
N THR A 172 -10.52 -12.13 -5.33
CA THR A 172 -9.17 -12.04 -5.91
C THR A 172 -8.39 -13.35 -5.85
N GLY A 173 -8.77 -14.27 -4.98
CA GLY A 173 -8.01 -15.49 -4.66
C GLY A 173 -6.68 -15.19 -3.98
N ARG A 174 -6.55 -14.08 -3.24
CA ARG A 174 -5.29 -13.57 -2.66
C ARG A 174 -5.43 -13.27 -1.17
N GLY A 175 -4.27 -13.16 -0.50
CA GLY A 175 -4.23 -12.61 0.86
C GLY A 175 -4.69 -11.15 0.86
N VAL A 176 -5.59 -10.78 1.75
CA VAL A 176 -6.12 -9.40 1.86
C VAL A 176 -6.03 -8.92 3.29
N LEU A 177 -5.31 -7.81 3.50
CA LEU A 177 -5.24 -7.10 4.77
C LEU A 177 -6.09 -5.83 4.69
N VAL A 178 -7.30 -5.85 5.23
CA VAL A 178 -8.11 -4.63 5.36
C VAL A 178 -7.67 -3.85 6.58
N LYS A 179 -7.16 -2.63 6.35
CA LYS A 179 -6.65 -1.74 7.39
C LYS A 179 -7.80 -0.91 7.98
N GLY A 180 -8.29 -1.26 9.17
CA GLY A 180 -9.31 -0.50 9.89
C GLY A 180 -8.71 0.69 10.65
N GLY A 181 -7.64 0.44 11.37
CA GLY A 181 -6.88 1.46 12.11
C GLY A 181 -7.77 2.36 12.98
N MET A 182 -7.57 3.68 12.88
CA MET A 182 -8.34 4.69 13.64
C MET A 182 -9.81 4.82 13.20
N ARG A 183 -10.18 4.30 12.02
CA ARG A 183 -11.53 4.39 11.45
C ARG A 183 -12.49 3.34 12.00
N LEU A 184 -11.97 2.33 12.69
CA LEU A 184 -12.81 1.36 13.39
C LEU A 184 -13.50 2.04 14.57
N SER A 185 -14.79 1.72 14.79
CA SER A 185 -15.52 2.23 15.94
C SER A 185 -14.95 1.66 17.27
N GLY A 186 -15.05 2.44 18.34
CA GLY A 186 -14.58 2.02 19.67
C GLY A 186 -13.09 2.31 19.94
N PRO A 187 -12.54 1.78 21.06
CA PRO A 187 -11.20 2.12 21.54
C PRO A 187 -10.07 1.33 20.84
N GLU A 188 -10.41 0.30 20.08
CA GLU A 188 -9.44 -0.58 19.42
C GLU A 188 -9.14 -0.13 17.99
N ALA A 189 -7.88 -0.26 17.60
CA ALA A 189 -7.44 -0.23 16.20
C ALA A 189 -7.26 -1.66 15.74
N ALA A 190 -8.11 -2.12 14.83
CA ALA A 190 -8.01 -3.46 14.29
C ALA A 190 -7.82 -3.44 12.77
N ASP A 191 -7.07 -4.44 12.32
CA ASP A 191 -6.92 -4.81 10.93
C ASP A 191 -7.34 -6.28 10.79
N VAL A 192 -7.85 -6.68 9.63
CA VAL A 192 -8.26 -8.06 9.38
C VAL A 192 -7.51 -8.60 8.18
N TYR A 193 -6.78 -9.69 8.39
CA TYR A 193 -6.11 -10.43 7.34
C TYR A 193 -6.89 -11.69 6.98
N TYR A 194 -7.17 -11.87 5.70
CA TYR A 194 -7.79 -13.07 5.12
C TYR A 194 -6.82 -13.76 4.18
N GLU A 195 -6.66 -15.07 4.32
CA GLU A 195 -5.92 -15.90 3.35
C GLU A 195 -6.47 -17.32 3.37
N GLY A 196 -6.80 -17.88 2.19
CA GLY A 196 -7.14 -19.28 2.02
C GLY A 196 -8.39 -19.77 2.79
N GLY A 197 -9.30 -18.90 3.17
CA GLY A 197 -10.50 -19.20 3.97
C GLY A 197 -10.39 -18.77 5.43
N ASP A 198 -9.18 -18.54 5.93
CA ASP A 198 -8.94 -18.15 7.31
C ASP A 198 -8.96 -16.62 7.49
N LEU A 199 -9.54 -16.17 8.60
CA LEU A 199 -9.59 -14.79 9.03
C LEU A 199 -8.77 -14.58 10.31
N HIS A 200 -7.83 -13.66 10.27
CA HIS A 200 -7.01 -13.27 11.41
C HIS A 200 -7.32 -11.82 11.79
N VAL A 201 -7.81 -11.62 13.01
CA VAL A 201 -8.08 -10.28 13.57
C VAL A 201 -6.87 -9.82 14.36
N LEU A 202 -6.28 -8.71 13.94
CA LEU A 202 -5.13 -8.09 14.58
C LEU A 202 -5.62 -6.81 15.27
N SER A 203 -5.82 -6.85 16.58
CA SER A 203 -6.42 -5.75 17.35
C SER A 203 -5.51 -5.33 18.50
N ASP A 204 -5.45 -4.03 18.74
CA ASP A 204 -4.76 -3.40 19.85
C ASP A 204 -5.42 -2.05 20.18
N PRO A 205 -5.23 -1.48 21.37
CA PRO A 205 -5.68 -0.13 21.69
C PRO A 205 -5.20 0.92 20.69
N LYS A 206 -6.04 1.89 20.36
CA LYS A 206 -5.66 3.04 19.52
C LYS A 206 -4.50 3.83 20.16
N ILE A 207 -3.61 4.35 19.33
CA ILE A 207 -2.49 5.19 19.73
C ILE A 207 -2.74 6.60 19.21
N GLY A 208 -2.85 7.58 20.12
CA GLY A 208 -3.13 8.97 19.78
C GLY A 208 -4.55 9.18 19.26
N ASP A 209 -4.87 10.44 18.98
CA ASP A 209 -6.22 10.89 18.58
C ASP A 209 -6.27 11.32 17.11
N GLN A 210 -5.10 11.47 16.48
CA GLN A 210 -4.98 11.97 15.11
C GLN A 210 -4.34 10.93 14.18
N PRO A 211 -4.76 10.88 12.91
CA PRO A 211 -4.14 10.01 11.93
C PRO A 211 -2.71 10.49 11.60
N VAL A 212 -1.78 9.55 11.58
CA VAL A 212 -0.38 9.79 11.20
C VAL A 212 -0.17 9.38 9.74
N ASN A 213 0.34 10.32 8.94
CA ASN A 213 0.56 10.08 7.51
C ASN A 213 1.69 9.08 7.26
N GLY A 214 1.60 8.39 6.11
CA GLY A 214 2.57 7.37 5.72
C GLY A 214 2.38 6.01 6.39
N THR A 215 1.51 5.90 7.41
CA THR A 215 1.27 4.64 8.16
C THR A 215 0.91 3.47 7.24
N GLY A 216 -0.01 3.67 6.28
CA GLY A 216 -0.42 2.62 5.34
C GLY A 216 0.70 2.18 4.40
N CYS A 217 1.41 3.14 3.81
CA CYS A 217 2.56 2.88 2.94
C CYS A 217 3.68 2.16 3.71
N THR A 218 3.99 2.62 4.93
CA THR A 218 5.00 1.97 5.78
C THR A 218 4.61 0.52 6.13
N LEU A 219 3.33 0.26 6.41
CA LEU A 219 2.85 -1.11 6.68
C LEU A 219 3.05 -2.01 5.45
N ALA A 220 2.62 -1.57 4.26
CA ALA A 220 2.81 -2.32 3.02
C ALA A 220 4.30 -2.58 2.74
N SER A 221 5.16 -1.58 2.97
CA SER A 221 6.61 -1.71 2.82
C SER A 221 7.23 -2.73 3.77
N LEU A 222 6.83 -2.71 5.04
CA LEU A 222 7.33 -3.67 6.03
C LEU A 222 6.86 -5.10 5.75
N ILE A 223 5.63 -5.28 5.26
CA ILE A 223 5.15 -6.59 4.77
C ILE A 223 6.02 -7.04 3.58
N THR A 224 6.28 -6.16 2.62
CA THR A 224 7.14 -6.46 1.48
C THR A 224 8.57 -6.86 1.91
N VAL A 225 9.13 -6.17 2.89
CA VAL A 225 10.42 -6.52 3.50
C VAL A 225 10.37 -7.91 4.16
N GLY A 226 9.29 -8.23 4.87
CA GLY A 226 9.09 -9.55 5.48
C GLY A 226 9.09 -10.66 4.43
N LEU A 227 8.31 -10.49 3.37
CA LEU A 227 8.26 -11.44 2.25
C LEU A 227 9.61 -11.57 1.53
N ALA A 228 10.33 -10.45 1.33
CA ALA A 228 11.66 -10.47 0.73
C ALA A 228 12.69 -11.24 1.58
N LYS A 229 12.47 -11.32 2.89
CA LYS A 229 13.28 -12.10 3.84
C LYS A 229 12.79 -13.54 4.04
N GLY A 230 11.83 -13.99 3.23
CA GLY A 230 11.29 -15.35 3.26
C GLY A 230 10.28 -15.63 4.37
N GLN A 231 9.71 -14.60 4.99
CA GLN A 231 8.62 -14.80 5.96
C GLN A 231 7.34 -15.26 5.27
N GLU A 232 6.56 -16.07 5.96
CA GLU A 232 5.19 -16.40 5.56
C GLU A 232 4.28 -15.16 5.67
N PRO A 233 3.22 -15.06 4.83
CA PRO A 233 2.39 -13.87 4.73
C PRO A 233 1.84 -13.36 6.05
N LEU A 234 1.21 -14.21 6.85
CA LEU A 234 0.66 -13.82 8.15
C LEU A 234 1.75 -13.28 9.10
N ALA A 235 2.88 -13.97 9.20
CA ALA A 235 4.00 -13.54 10.04
C ALA A 235 4.57 -12.18 9.59
N ALA A 236 4.66 -11.96 8.25
CA ALA A 236 5.08 -10.67 7.70
C ALA A 236 4.09 -9.56 8.07
N VAL A 237 2.77 -9.82 8.01
CA VAL A 237 1.71 -8.87 8.39
C VAL A 237 1.79 -8.55 9.89
N GLU A 238 1.86 -9.56 10.76
CA GLU A 238 1.93 -9.37 12.22
C GLU A 238 3.16 -8.57 12.63
N GLN A 239 4.32 -8.93 12.09
CA GLN A 239 5.56 -8.21 12.38
C GLN A 239 5.56 -6.78 11.86
N ALA A 240 5.06 -6.55 10.65
CA ALA A 240 4.95 -5.22 10.07
C ALA A 240 4.02 -4.34 10.92
N ARG A 241 2.88 -4.87 11.35
CA ARG A 241 1.94 -4.18 12.21
C ARG A 241 2.55 -3.79 13.56
N ALA A 242 3.26 -4.71 14.22
CA ALA A 242 3.95 -4.42 15.48
C ALA A 242 4.98 -3.29 15.32
N GLN A 243 5.73 -3.26 14.22
CA GLN A 243 6.71 -2.22 13.93
C GLN A 243 6.07 -0.85 13.65
N VAL A 244 4.97 -0.83 12.89
CA VAL A 244 4.18 0.39 12.67
C VAL A 244 3.63 0.93 13.98
N ARG A 245 3.12 0.08 14.85
CA ARG A 245 2.63 0.49 16.17
C ARG A 245 3.72 1.10 17.04
N ALA A 246 4.90 0.51 17.06
CA ALA A 246 6.06 1.06 17.79
C ALA A 246 6.44 2.46 17.25
N ALA A 247 6.39 2.66 15.94
CA ALA A 247 6.70 3.96 15.32
C ALA A 247 5.60 5.02 15.55
N LEU A 248 4.34 4.61 15.68
CA LEU A 248 3.23 5.50 16.02
C LEU A 248 3.33 6.09 17.44
N ALA A 249 4.07 5.46 18.34
CA ALA A 249 4.30 6.02 19.68
C ALA A 249 5.16 7.30 19.68
N CYS A 250 5.91 7.56 18.59
CA CYS A 250 6.75 8.75 18.43
C CYS A 250 6.65 9.31 17.00
N PRO A 251 5.51 9.88 16.59
CA PRO A 251 5.36 10.45 15.26
C PRO A 251 6.25 11.68 15.09
N ARG A 252 6.64 11.97 13.84
CA ARG A 252 7.47 13.11 13.50
C ARG A 252 6.61 14.26 12.98
N PRO A 253 6.75 15.48 13.52
CA PRO A 253 6.08 16.66 12.97
C PRO A 253 6.62 16.99 11.58
N THR A 254 5.74 17.37 10.66
CA THR A 254 6.11 17.74 9.30
C THR A 254 6.14 19.26 9.06
N GLY A 255 5.66 20.06 10.01
CA GLY A 255 5.40 21.48 9.80
C GLY A 255 4.13 21.75 8.97
N LEU A 256 3.37 20.72 8.62
CA LEU A 256 2.04 20.77 8.00
C LEU A 256 0.98 20.41 9.06
N GLU A 257 -0.29 20.35 8.67
CA GLU A 257 -1.41 20.01 9.56
C GLU A 257 -1.44 18.53 10.03
N PHE A 258 -0.36 17.78 9.81
CA PHE A 258 -0.28 16.36 10.13
C PHE A 258 1.14 15.92 10.47
N ASP A 259 1.23 14.93 11.33
CA ASP A 259 2.47 14.22 11.61
C ASP A 259 2.72 13.10 10.61
N THR A 260 3.97 12.63 10.51
CA THR A 260 4.36 11.48 9.70
C THR A 260 5.00 10.39 10.54
N ILE A 261 4.84 9.15 10.08
CA ILE A 261 5.52 7.99 10.68
C ILE A 261 7.01 8.01 10.32
N SER A 262 7.87 7.64 11.26
CA SER A 262 9.30 7.42 11.03
C SER A 262 9.75 6.11 11.67
N LEU A 263 10.47 5.29 10.91
CA LEU A 263 11.14 4.08 11.40
C LEU A 263 12.61 4.34 11.72
N LEU A 264 13.08 5.54 11.44
CA LEU A 264 14.44 5.96 11.79
C LEU A 264 14.44 6.58 13.20
N PRO A 265 15.49 6.36 13.97
CA PRO A 265 15.61 6.93 15.31
C PRO A 265 15.65 8.46 15.33
#